data_0e1b6b46a32532c1e684e6fd8f031ed9
#
_entry.id   0e1b6b46a32532c1e684e6fd8f031ed9
#
_cell.length_a   1.000
_cell.length_b   1.000
_cell.length_c   1.000
_cell.angle_alpha   90.00
_cell.angle_beta   90.00
_cell.angle_gamma   90.00
#
_symmetry.space_group_name_H-M   'P 1'
#
loop_
_entity.id
_entity.type
_entity.pdbx_description
1 polymer ?
#
loop_
_entity_poly.entity_id
_entity_poly.type
_entity_poly.pdbx_seq_one_letter_code
_entity_poly.pdbx_strand_id
1 'polypeptide(L)'
;MSMSGFMVDLPECVRRVEGVSGLPALEVLGPRSSGVVQLHGGQVTSFVPRGGRELLWLSPLAQAGPSTAIRGGVPVCLPWFGAGRDGGLSPSHGLARRARWRLHSVREEGEAVIVSLVVTPEAVAQLDGAEHWPLGLFATLEITFGDALGLRLVVRNEGSDPLTFEAALHTYLAVDDVRTVRVEGLTGASMLDQASGERSRVEGDLTFDGEVDVVVTAPKQPITVVQGRTEGRTPIYRIERENLPDAVVWNPAEQKTASLADVPDDAWPRFVCVEAATIKDDAVTLTPGQDTALGATYAPLAD
;
A
#
# COMPACT_ATOMS: atom_id res chain seq x y z
N MET A 1 -12.75 -29.99 -20.08
CA MET A 1 -13.17 -30.09 -18.67
C MET A 1 -13.59 -28.69 -18.22
N SER A 2 -14.86 -28.53 -17.89
CA SER A 2 -15.44 -27.24 -17.44
C SER A 2 -14.80 -26.86 -16.11
N MET A 3 -14.04 -25.78 -16.06
CA MET A 3 -13.60 -25.14 -14.83
C MET A 3 -14.81 -24.40 -14.23
N SER A 4 -15.62 -25.13 -13.48
CA SER A 4 -16.56 -24.55 -12.53
C SER A 4 -15.72 -23.87 -11.44
N GLY A 5 -15.37 -22.60 -11.66
CA GLY A 5 -14.75 -21.78 -10.61
C GLY A 5 -15.74 -21.67 -9.46
N PHE A 6 -15.38 -22.22 -8.30
CA PHE A 6 -16.13 -22.01 -7.07
C PHE A 6 -16.24 -20.50 -6.86
N MET A 7 -17.44 -19.96 -7.06
CA MET A 7 -17.72 -18.57 -6.69
C MET A 7 -17.64 -18.52 -5.17
N VAL A 8 -16.76 -17.69 -4.64
CA VAL A 8 -16.70 -17.41 -3.20
C VAL A 8 -18.03 -16.80 -2.79
N ASP A 9 -18.71 -17.42 -1.84
CA ASP A 9 -19.90 -16.87 -1.22
C ASP A 9 -19.52 -15.61 -0.43
N LEU A 10 -20.30 -14.56 -0.60
CA LEU A 10 -20.09 -13.30 0.08
C LEU A 10 -21.10 -13.15 1.22
N PRO A 11 -20.67 -12.73 2.41
CA PRO A 11 -21.61 -12.30 3.45
C PRO A 11 -22.39 -11.06 2.99
N GLU A 12 -23.53 -10.80 3.62
CA GLU A 12 -24.43 -9.67 3.24
C GLU A 12 -23.73 -8.30 3.28
N CYS A 13 -22.72 -8.16 4.12
CA CYS A 13 -21.93 -6.93 4.25
C CYS A 13 -20.90 -6.73 3.12
N VAL A 14 -20.80 -7.65 2.14
CA VAL A 14 -19.85 -7.53 1.02
C VAL A 14 -20.55 -7.79 -0.31
N ARG A 15 -20.37 -6.90 -1.26
CA ARG A 15 -20.94 -7.06 -2.60
C ARG A 15 -19.91 -6.79 -3.71
N ARG A 16 -20.13 -7.43 -4.86
CA ARG A 16 -19.35 -7.13 -6.07
C ARG A 16 -19.87 -5.85 -6.70
N VAL A 17 -18.92 -4.97 -7.05
CA VAL A 17 -19.21 -3.68 -7.70
C VAL A 17 -18.26 -3.43 -8.86
N GLU A 18 -18.58 -2.46 -9.68
CA GLU A 18 -17.62 -1.89 -10.63
C GLU A 18 -16.71 -0.89 -9.89
N GLY A 19 -15.41 -1.10 -10.01
CA GLY A 19 -14.38 -0.24 -9.44
C GLY A 19 -13.77 0.73 -10.45
N VAL A 20 -12.52 1.07 -10.23
CA VAL A 20 -11.75 1.96 -11.11
C VAL A 20 -11.72 1.39 -12.53
N SER A 21 -12.00 2.23 -13.52
CA SER A 21 -12.11 1.87 -14.95
C SER A 21 -13.13 0.76 -15.26
N GLY A 22 -14.17 0.58 -14.42
CA GLY A 22 -15.17 -0.47 -14.58
C GLY A 22 -14.66 -1.89 -14.27
N LEU A 23 -13.48 -2.02 -13.70
CA LEU A 23 -12.92 -3.33 -13.32
C LEU A 23 -13.58 -3.88 -12.06
N PRO A 24 -13.59 -5.22 -11.88
CA PRO A 24 -14.20 -5.85 -10.71
C PRO A 24 -13.61 -5.38 -9.39
N ALA A 25 -14.49 -5.02 -8.46
CA ALA A 25 -14.14 -4.64 -7.10
C ALA A 25 -15.13 -5.26 -6.09
N LEU A 26 -14.77 -5.17 -4.83
CA LEU A 26 -15.63 -5.52 -3.69
C LEU A 26 -15.90 -4.26 -2.89
N GLU A 27 -17.16 -4.00 -2.58
CA GLU A 27 -17.57 -3.02 -1.58
C GLU A 27 -17.84 -3.76 -0.27
N VAL A 28 -17.23 -3.27 0.79
CA VAL A 28 -17.39 -3.77 2.17
C VAL A 28 -18.20 -2.76 2.95
N LEU A 29 -19.28 -3.23 3.60
CA LEU A 29 -20.18 -2.44 4.43
C LEU A 29 -20.23 -3.08 5.82
N GLY A 30 -19.08 -3.16 6.48
CA GLY A 30 -18.94 -3.77 7.80
C GLY A 30 -19.48 -2.90 8.94
N PRO A 31 -19.68 -3.49 10.14
CA PRO A 31 -20.24 -2.76 11.27
C PRO A 31 -19.31 -1.68 11.82
N ARG A 32 -17.99 -1.80 11.64
CA ARG A 32 -16.97 -0.85 12.12
C ARG A 32 -16.45 0.09 11.06
N SER A 33 -16.45 -0.32 9.81
CA SER A 33 -15.97 0.47 8.70
C SER A 33 -16.57 0.01 7.39
N SER A 34 -16.48 0.87 6.39
CA SER A 34 -16.79 0.55 5.01
C SER A 34 -15.61 0.86 4.10
N GLY A 35 -15.61 0.31 2.88
CA GLY A 35 -14.57 0.62 1.92
C GLY A 35 -14.66 -0.20 0.64
N VAL A 36 -13.64 -0.05 -0.20
CA VAL A 36 -13.60 -0.68 -1.53
C VAL A 36 -12.24 -1.36 -1.75
N VAL A 37 -12.30 -2.60 -2.21
CA VAL A 37 -11.15 -3.39 -2.60
C VAL A 37 -11.22 -3.70 -4.09
N GLN A 38 -10.25 -3.25 -4.85
CA GLN A 38 -10.10 -3.56 -6.27
C GLN A 38 -9.47 -4.95 -6.43
N LEU A 39 -9.99 -5.79 -7.32
CA LEU A 39 -9.32 -7.04 -7.68
C LEU A 39 -8.10 -6.79 -8.57
N HIS A 40 -8.07 -5.68 -9.29
CA HIS A 40 -6.87 -5.19 -9.95
C HIS A 40 -5.90 -4.62 -8.90
N GLY A 41 -4.70 -5.17 -8.85
CA GLY A 41 -3.67 -4.78 -7.87
C GLY A 41 -3.88 -5.30 -6.45
N GLY A 42 -5.02 -5.99 -6.16
CA GLY A 42 -5.37 -6.36 -4.78
C GLY A 42 -5.50 -5.16 -3.85
N GLN A 43 -5.91 -4.03 -4.39
CA GLN A 43 -5.70 -2.71 -3.81
C GLN A 43 -6.93 -2.20 -3.06
N VAL A 44 -6.75 -1.79 -1.81
CA VAL A 44 -7.76 -1.02 -1.08
C VAL A 44 -7.76 0.41 -1.60
N THR A 45 -8.90 0.90 -2.06
CA THR A 45 -9.03 2.26 -2.60
C THR A 45 -9.90 3.19 -1.75
N SER A 46 -10.61 2.63 -0.77
CA SER A 46 -11.41 3.39 0.20
C SER A 46 -11.47 2.65 1.53
N PHE A 47 -11.35 3.38 2.61
CA PHE A 47 -11.59 2.92 3.97
C PHE A 47 -12.17 4.07 4.81
N VAL A 48 -13.43 3.91 5.21
CA VAL A 48 -14.16 4.89 6.03
C VAL A 48 -14.51 4.24 7.37
N PRO A 49 -13.89 4.62 8.48
CA PRO A 49 -14.27 4.14 9.81
C PRO A 49 -15.68 4.64 10.15
N ARG A 50 -16.40 3.89 10.97
CA ARG A 50 -17.78 4.26 11.36
C ARG A 50 -17.82 5.62 12.04
N GLY A 51 -18.57 6.53 11.44
CA GLY A 51 -18.71 7.91 11.95
C GLY A 51 -17.49 8.81 11.69
N GLY A 52 -16.46 8.29 10.98
CA GLY A 52 -15.25 9.01 10.62
C GLY A 52 -15.25 9.50 9.17
N ARG A 53 -14.07 9.94 8.72
CA ARG A 53 -13.80 10.39 7.35
C ARG A 53 -13.02 9.34 6.57
N GLU A 54 -12.98 9.47 5.24
CA GLU A 54 -12.13 8.65 4.37
C GLU A 54 -10.66 8.75 4.81
N LEU A 55 -10.05 7.60 5.05
CA LEU A 55 -8.64 7.50 5.46
C LEU A 55 -7.71 7.58 4.27
N LEU A 56 -8.15 7.05 3.13
CA LEU A 56 -7.31 6.90 1.95
C LEU A 56 -7.60 8.00 0.91
N TRP A 57 -6.57 8.47 0.26
CA TRP A 57 -6.74 9.32 -0.91
C TRP A 57 -6.69 8.47 -2.18
N LEU A 58 -7.67 8.66 -3.05
CA LEU A 58 -7.73 8.10 -4.40
C LEU A 58 -7.74 9.23 -5.40
N SER A 59 -6.88 9.16 -6.42
CA SER A 59 -6.89 10.18 -7.47
C SER A 59 -8.22 10.15 -8.25
N PRO A 60 -8.85 11.30 -8.47
CA PRO A 60 -10.03 11.37 -9.35
C PRO A 60 -9.69 11.05 -10.81
N LEU A 61 -8.41 11.06 -11.19
CA LEU A 61 -7.91 10.66 -12.51
C LEU A 61 -7.38 9.23 -12.53
N ALA A 62 -7.56 8.47 -11.43
CA ALA A 62 -7.08 7.10 -11.34
C ALA A 62 -7.65 6.22 -12.46
N GLN A 63 -6.78 5.48 -13.10
CA GLN A 63 -7.10 4.48 -14.12
C GLN A 63 -6.53 3.12 -13.70
N ALA A 64 -7.09 2.06 -14.27
CA ALA A 64 -6.65 0.70 -14.05
C ALA A 64 -6.57 -0.07 -15.37
N GLY A 65 -5.54 -0.90 -15.53
CA GLY A 65 -5.34 -1.73 -16.71
C GLY A 65 -4.02 -2.49 -16.66
N PRO A 66 -3.73 -3.38 -17.62
CA PRO A 66 -2.54 -4.24 -17.60
C PRO A 66 -1.21 -3.47 -17.49
N SER A 67 -1.16 -2.26 -18.04
CA SER A 67 0.01 -1.38 -17.98
C SER A 67 -0.12 -0.27 -16.94
N THR A 68 -1.26 -0.18 -16.22
CA THR A 68 -1.59 0.97 -15.36
C THR A 68 -1.94 0.50 -13.96
N ALA A 69 -1.17 0.95 -12.97
CA ALA A 69 -1.50 0.80 -11.57
C ALA A 69 -2.44 1.94 -11.12
N ILE A 70 -3.37 1.65 -10.22
CA ILE A 70 -4.29 2.64 -9.66
C ILE A 70 -3.50 3.64 -8.81
N ARG A 71 -3.70 4.93 -9.05
CA ARG A 71 -3.10 6.02 -8.27
C ARG A 71 -3.93 6.33 -7.03
N GLY A 72 -3.35 6.10 -5.83
CA GLY A 72 -4.03 6.33 -4.54
C GLY A 72 -4.37 5.02 -3.84
N GLY A 73 -5.08 5.08 -2.71
CA GLY A 73 -5.37 3.90 -1.88
C GLY A 73 -4.11 3.25 -1.31
N VAL A 74 -4.02 1.92 -1.37
CA VAL A 74 -2.86 1.15 -0.90
C VAL A 74 -2.36 0.21 -1.99
N PRO A 75 -1.59 0.68 -2.99
CA PRO A 75 -0.91 -0.18 -3.96
C PRO A 75 0.07 -1.15 -3.27
N VAL A 76 0.06 -2.42 -3.70
CA VAL A 76 1.01 -3.43 -3.22
C VAL A 76 2.23 -3.45 -4.15
N CYS A 77 3.37 -2.93 -3.67
CA CYS A 77 4.63 -3.05 -4.37
C CYS A 77 5.24 -4.44 -4.07
N LEU A 78 5.37 -5.28 -5.11
CA LEU A 78 5.91 -6.64 -5.05
C LEU A 78 6.21 -7.12 -6.48
N PRO A 79 7.29 -7.84 -6.78
CA PRO A 79 8.33 -8.33 -5.88
C PRO A 79 9.54 -7.38 -5.79
N TRP A 80 9.43 -6.15 -6.28
CA TRP A 80 10.46 -5.12 -6.12
C TRP A 80 9.84 -3.74 -5.87
N PHE A 81 10.62 -2.86 -5.24
CA PHE A 81 10.30 -1.46 -5.00
C PHE A 81 11.09 -0.55 -5.96
N GLY A 82 10.49 0.54 -6.43
CA GLY A 82 11.13 1.43 -7.40
C GLY A 82 11.57 0.66 -8.65
N ALA A 83 12.81 0.82 -9.03
CA ALA A 83 13.47 0.08 -10.10
C ALA A 83 14.17 -1.21 -9.61
N GLY A 84 13.83 -1.70 -8.41
CA GLY A 84 14.45 -2.84 -7.74
C GLY A 84 15.73 -2.46 -6.98
N ARG A 85 16.18 -3.36 -6.10
CA ARG A 85 17.34 -3.19 -5.23
C ARG A 85 18.60 -2.73 -5.98
N ASP A 86 18.87 -3.39 -7.10
CA ASP A 86 20.08 -3.13 -7.92
C ASP A 86 19.79 -2.14 -9.07
N GLY A 87 18.57 -1.67 -9.19
CA GLY A 87 18.10 -0.80 -10.28
C GLY A 87 17.80 -1.56 -11.56
N GLY A 88 17.21 -0.87 -12.54
CA GLY A 88 16.99 -1.39 -13.91
C GLY A 88 15.73 -2.23 -14.10
N LEU A 89 14.99 -2.57 -13.05
CA LEU A 89 13.73 -3.30 -13.19
C LEU A 89 12.58 -2.38 -13.64
N SER A 90 11.78 -2.88 -14.55
CA SER A 90 10.56 -2.23 -15.06
C SER A 90 9.41 -3.23 -15.07
N PRO A 91 8.18 -2.79 -14.77
CA PRO A 91 7.76 -1.45 -14.35
C PRO A 91 8.19 -1.08 -12.94
N SER A 92 8.28 0.20 -12.64
CA SER A 92 8.57 0.65 -11.28
C SER A 92 7.59 0.04 -10.27
N HIS A 93 8.08 -0.33 -9.09
CA HIS A 93 7.33 -0.91 -7.96
C HIS A 93 6.68 -2.29 -8.24
N GLY A 94 7.25 -3.07 -9.13
CA GLY A 94 6.82 -4.45 -9.37
C GLY A 94 5.49 -4.62 -10.10
N LEU A 95 5.03 -5.85 -10.13
CA LEU A 95 3.90 -6.29 -10.95
C LEU A 95 2.60 -6.49 -10.15
N ALA A 96 2.68 -6.75 -8.84
CA ALA A 96 1.52 -7.10 -8.03
C ALA A 96 0.40 -6.07 -8.14
N ARG A 97 0.75 -4.75 -8.17
CA ARG A 97 -0.21 -3.64 -8.29
C ARG A 97 -0.84 -3.49 -9.69
N ARG A 98 -0.40 -4.29 -10.67
CA ARG A 98 -0.97 -4.37 -12.04
C ARG A 98 -1.63 -5.71 -12.33
N ALA A 99 -1.41 -6.70 -11.47
CA ALA A 99 -1.96 -8.03 -11.62
C ALA A 99 -3.44 -8.06 -11.22
N ARG A 100 -4.17 -9.01 -11.80
CA ARG A 100 -5.51 -9.34 -11.31
C ARG A 100 -5.39 -10.34 -10.17
N TRP A 101 -5.70 -9.89 -8.96
CA TRP A 101 -5.80 -10.77 -7.81
C TRP A 101 -7.11 -11.55 -7.81
N ARG A 102 -7.08 -12.75 -7.32
CA ARG A 102 -8.25 -13.60 -7.18
C ARG A 102 -8.78 -13.53 -5.76
N LEU A 103 -10.08 -13.35 -5.60
CA LEU A 103 -10.73 -13.48 -4.30
C LEU A 103 -10.57 -14.92 -3.80
N HIS A 104 -9.99 -15.07 -2.62
CA HIS A 104 -9.79 -16.34 -1.94
C HIS A 104 -10.93 -16.62 -0.95
N SER A 105 -11.20 -15.67 -0.06
CA SER A 105 -12.28 -15.78 0.92
C SER A 105 -12.73 -14.41 1.42
N VAL A 106 -13.93 -14.37 1.98
CA VAL A 106 -14.43 -13.29 2.82
C VAL A 106 -14.98 -13.92 4.09
N ARG A 107 -14.61 -13.38 5.24
CA ARG A 107 -15.12 -13.83 6.54
C ARG A 107 -15.40 -12.67 7.47
N GLU A 108 -16.33 -12.86 8.38
CA GLU A 108 -16.57 -11.97 9.50
C GLU A 108 -15.85 -12.52 10.74
N GLU A 109 -15.18 -11.67 11.48
CA GLU A 109 -14.47 -12.03 12.70
C GLU A 109 -14.79 -10.97 13.78
N GLY A 110 -15.72 -11.29 14.68
CA GLY A 110 -16.33 -10.32 15.57
C GLY A 110 -17.06 -9.24 14.78
N GLU A 111 -16.65 -7.98 14.93
CA GLU A 111 -17.21 -6.84 14.19
C GLU A 111 -16.34 -6.44 12.98
N ALA A 112 -15.27 -7.18 12.68
CA ALA A 112 -14.43 -6.93 11.53
C ALA A 112 -14.84 -7.80 10.33
N VAL A 113 -14.64 -7.29 9.13
CA VAL A 113 -14.76 -8.01 7.87
C VAL A 113 -13.37 -8.21 7.29
N ILE A 114 -13.02 -9.45 6.96
CA ILE A 114 -11.69 -9.81 6.42
C ILE A 114 -11.85 -10.32 5.01
N VAL A 115 -11.22 -9.62 4.08
CA VAL A 115 -11.15 -10.00 2.66
C VAL A 115 -9.77 -10.56 2.37
N SER A 116 -9.70 -11.77 1.82
CA SER A 116 -8.45 -12.43 1.43
C SER A 116 -8.35 -12.55 -0.08
N LEU A 117 -7.26 -12.04 -0.64
CA LEU A 117 -6.93 -12.06 -2.07
C LEU A 117 -5.63 -12.81 -2.30
N VAL A 118 -5.50 -13.44 -3.48
CA VAL A 118 -4.29 -14.20 -3.86
C VAL A 118 -3.79 -13.73 -5.22
N VAL A 119 -2.47 -13.58 -5.33
CA VAL A 119 -1.76 -13.41 -6.60
C VAL A 119 -0.74 -14.54 -6.78
N THR A 120 -0.65 -15.02 -8.01
CA THR A 120 0.20 -16.15 -8.40
C THR A 120 1.05 -15.77 -9.63
N PRO A 121 2.11 -16.54 -9.97
CA PRO A 121 2.88 -16.31 -11.19
C PRO A 121 2.03 -16.25 -12.45
N GLU A 122 0.96 -17.03 -12.55
CA GLU A 122 0.07 -17.05 -13.71
C GLU A 122 -0.69 -15.72 -13.86
N ALA A 123 -0.98 -15.04 -12.75
CA ALA A 123 -1.69 -13.75 -12.77
C ALA A 123 -0.84 -12.61 -13.37
N VAL A 124 0.47 -12.76 -13.37
CA VAL A 124 1.43 -11.77 -13.89
C VAL A 124 2.04 -12.17 -15.23
N ALA A 125 1.86 -13.41 -15.68
CA ALA A 125 2.56 -14.00 -16.82
C ALA A 125 2.41 -13.23 -18.15
N GLN A 126 1.39 -12.39 -18.29
CA GLN A 126 1.14 -11.60 -19.50
C GLN A 126 1.46 -10.10 -19.31
N LEU A 127 2.02 -9.73 -18.16
CA LEU A 127 2.43 -8.35 -17.88
C LEU A 127 3.85 -8.09 -18.38
N ASP A 128 4.10 -6.87 -18.82
CA ASP A 128 5.46 -6.42 -19.14
C ASP A 128 6.33 -6.51 -17.89
N GLY A 129 7.49 -7.17 -17.98
CA GLY A 129 8.40 -7.45 -16.87
C GLY A 129 8.11 -8.76 -16.13
N ALA A 130 7.19 -9.60 -16.64
CA ALA A 130 6.83 -10.90 -16.02
C ALA A 130 8.03 -11.84 -15.85
N GLU A 131 9.05 -11.71 -16.69
CA GLU A 131 10.32 -12.46 -16.59
C GLU A 131 11.07 -12.21 -15.27
N HIS A 132 10.80 -11.12 -14.60
CA HIS A 132 11.38 -10.75 -13.31
C HIS A 132 10.56 -11.21 -12.10
N TRP A 133 9.37 -11.78 -12.32
CA TRP A 133 8.59 -12.37 -11.24
C TRP A 133 9.15 -13.75 -10.89
N PRO A 134 9.58 -14.00 -9.63
CA PRO A 134 10.07 -15.31 -9.24
C PRO A 134 8.97 -16.37 -9.39
N LEU A 135 9.23 -17.44 -10.16
CA LEU A 135 8.24 -18.47 -10.47
C LEU A 135 7.65 -19.16 -9.23
N GLY A 136 8.42 -19.19 -8.14
CA GLY A 136 7.97 -19.75 -6.85
C GLY A 136 7.26 -18.74 -5.96
N LEU A 137 7.11 -17.48 -6.35
CA LEU A 137 6.52 -16.45 -5.51
C LEU A 137 5.00 -16.47 -5.62
N PHE A 138 4.35 -16.82 -4.50
CA PHE A 138 2.92 -16.72 -4.27
C PHE A 138 2.66 -15.70 -3.15
N ALA A 139 1.61 -14.92 -3.27
CA ALA A 139 1.26 -13.99 -2.20
C ALA A 139 -0.25 -13.99 -1.91
N THR A 140 -0.56 -13.84 -0.62
CA THR A 140 -1.92 -13.65 -0.11
C THR A 140 -1.98 -12.33 0.63
N LEU A 141 -2.96 -11.51 0.34
CA LEU A 141 -3.24 -10.28 1.05
C LEU A 141 -4.54 -10.44 1.85
N GLU A 142 -4.45 -10.36 3.15
CA GLU A 142 -5.59 -10.25 4.05
C GLU A 142 -5.81 -8.78 4.39
N ILE A 143 -7.04 -8.32 4.17
CA ILE A 143 -7.46 -6.94 4.39
C ILE A 143 -8.53 -6.95 5.47
N THR A 144 -8.28 -6.32 6.59
CA THR A 144 -9.19 -6.25 7.73
C THR A 144 -9.88 -4.88 7.77
N PHE A 145 -11.20 -4.90 7.68
CA PHE A 145 -12.09 -3.76 7.87
C PHE A 145 -12.64 -3.80 9.30
N GLY A 146 -11.93 -3.16 10.23
CA GLY A 146 -12.27 -3.01 11.64
C GLY A 146 -12.33 -1.54 12.05
N ASP A 147 -12.00 -1.22 13.30
CA ASP A 147 -11.81 0.18 13.75
C ASP A 147 -10.59 0.84 13.07
N ALA A 148 -9.67 0.01 12.57
CA ALA A 148 -8.52 0.38 11.78
C ALA A 148 -8.48 -0.46 10.50
N LEU A 149 -7.79 0.03 9.46
CA LEU A 149 -7.47 -0.73 8.27
C LEU A 149 -6.22 -1.58 8.55
N GLY A 150 -6.40 -2.90 8.58
CA GLY A 150 -5.30 -3.86 8.66
C GLY A 150 -4.98 -4.46 7.30
N LEU A 151 -3.69 -4.55 6.96
CA LEU A 151 -3.21 -5.26 5.78
C LEU A 151 -2.13 -6.25 6.21
N ARG A 152 -2.28 -7.51 5.80
CA ARG A 152 -1.31 -8.57 6.06
C ARG A 152 -0.99 -9.30 4.76
N LEU A 153 0.21 -9.03 4.22
CA LEU A 153 0.74 -9.65 3.02
C LEU A 153 1.58 -10.85 3.43
N VAL A 154 1.13 -12.05 3.08
CA VAL A 154 1.89 -13.30 3.26
C VAL A 154 2.53 -13.65 1.93
N VAL A 155 3.86 -13.68 1.88
CA VAL A 155 4.63 -14.08 0.70
C VAL A 155 5.23 -15.46 0.98
N ARG A 156 5.05 -16.41 0.05
CA ARG A 156 5.52 -17.78 0.15
C ARG A 156 6.37 -18.16 -1.04
N ASN A 157 7.45 -18.88 -0.79
CA ASN A 157 8.26 -19.53 -1.80
C ASN A 157 7.78 -20.97 -2.01
N GLU A 158 7.04 -21.23 -3.09
CA GLU A 158 6.61 -22.57 -3.52
C GLU A 158 7.55 -23.18 -4.59
N GLY A 159 8.64 -22.47 -4.91
CA GLY A 159 9.66 -22.93 -5.86
C GLY A 159 10.69 -23.85 -5.25
N SER A 160 11.66 -24.27 -6.07
CA SER A 160 12.78 -25.13 -5.69
C SER A 160 14.04 -24.36 -5.27
N ASP A 161 14.10 -23.09 -5.56
CA ASP A 161 15.28 -22.23 -5.33
C ASP A 161 14.94 -21.11 -4.34
N PRO A 162 15.94 -20.58 -3.59
CA PRO A 162 15.75 -19.37 -2.80
C PRO A 162 15.30 -18.21 -3.68
N LEU A 163 14.35 -17.40 -3.19
CA LEU A 163 13.93 -16.17 -3.85
C LEU A 163 14.08 -14.97 -2.92
N THR A 164 14.47 -13.84 -3.50
CA THR A 164 14.56 -12.57 -2.78
C THR A 164 13.55 -11.60 -3.37
N PHE A 165 12.87 -10.85 -2.50
CA PHE A 165 11.91 -9.84 -2.90
C PHE A 165 11.96 -8.62 -1.99
N GLU A 166 11.47 -7.51 -2.52
CA GLU A 166 11.13 -6.30 -1.79
C GLU A 166 9.61 -6.16 -1.77
N ALA A 167 9.07 -5.57 -0.71
CA ALA A 167 7.63 -5.27 -0.62
C ALA A 167 7.38 -3.92 0.05
N ALA A 168 6.31 -3.24 -0.39
CA ALA A 168 5.78 -2.06 0.28
C ALA A 168 4.26 -1.99 0.14
N LEU A 169 3.62 -1.50 1.19
CA LEU A 169 2.23 -1.07 1.20
C LEU A 169 2.21 0.45 0.99
N HIS A 170 2.11 0.87 -0.27
CA HIS A 170 2.30 2.25 -0.73
C HIS A 170 1.07 3.14 -0.42
N THR A 171 0.85 3.37 0.88
CA THR A 171 -0.39 3.95 1.37
C THR A 171 -0.46 5.46 1.17
N TYR A 172 -1.49 5.91 0.46
CA TYR A 172 -1.86 7.30 0.29
C TYR A 172 -2.88 7.69 1.36
N LEU A 173 -2.45 8.41 2.38
CA LEU A 173 -3.32 8.91 3.44
C LEU A 173 -3.94 10.24 3.04
N ALA A 174 -5.26 10.38 3.20
CA ALA A 174 -5.98 11.62 2.94
C ALA A 174 -5.67 12.64 4.04
N VAL A 175 -5.34 13.87 3.64
CA VAL A 175 -5.10 14.97 4.56
C VAL A 175 -5.77 16.24 4.04
N ASP A 176 -6.06 17.20 4.92
CA ASP A 176 -6.68 18.46 4.50
C ASP A 176 -5.69 19.36 3.73
N ASP A 177 -4.44 19.43 4.21
CA ASP A 177 -3.37 20.16 3.55
C ASP A 177 -2.00 19.63 4.02
N VAL A 178 -1.27 18.97 3.13
CA VAL A 178 0.05 18.37 3.43
C VAL A 178 1.05 19.40 3.95
N ARG A 179 0.93 20.68 3.58
CA ARG A 179 1.78 21.78 4.07
C ARG A 179 1.62 22.03 5.57
N THR A 180 0.58 21.49 6.18
CA THR A 180 0.33 21.56 7.62
C THR A 180 0.56 20.22 8.32
N VAL A 181 0.97 19.19 7.56
CA VAL A 181 1.21 17.84 8.08
C VAL A 181 2.63 17.71 8.62
N ARG A 182 2.77 16.86 9.63
CA ARG A 182 4.05 16.34 10.14
C ARG A 182 3.96 14.83 10.28
N VAL A 183 5.08 14.18 10.00
CA VAL A 183 5.24 12.74 10.24
C VAL A 183 6.21 12.56 11.40
N GLU A 184 5.68 12.10 12.51
CA GLU A 184 6.39 11.87 13.78
C GLU A 184 6.78 10.38 13.93
N GLY A 185 7.72 10.09 14.85
CA GLY A 185 8.17 8.73 15.15
C GLY A 185 9.37 8.26 14.33
N LEU A 186 9.93 9.13 13.48
CA LEU A 186 11.06 8.81 12.58
C LEU A 186 12.41 9.34 13.09
N THR A 187 12.41 10.24 14.06
CA THR A 187 13.58 10.95 14.55
C THR A 187 14.75 10.03 14.95
N GLY A 188 15.94 10.34 14.46
CA GLY A 188 17.18 9.62 14.70
C GLY A 188 17.41 8.39 13.83
N ALA A 189 16.40 7.95 13.05
CA ALA A 189 16.55 6.88 12.06
C ALA A 189 17.41 7.33 10.87
N SER A 190 18.05 6.38 10.19
CA SER A 190 18.76 6.66 8.92
C SER A 190 17.76 6.97 7.82
N MET A 191 18.10 7.94 6.98
CA MET A 191 17.25 8.39 5.89
C MET A 191 18.05 8.45 4.59
N LEU A 192 17.43 8.02 3.52
CA LEU A 192 17.90 8.17 2.14
C LEU A 192 16.88 9.04 1.39
N ASP A 193 17.30 10.19 0.93
CA ASP A 193 16.55 11.00 -0.03
C ASP A 193 16.68 10.35 -1.42
N GLN A 194 15.57 9.94 -2.02
CA GLN A 194 15.58 9.20 -3.28
C GLN A 194 15.79 10.12 -4.49
N ALA A 195 15.51 11.42 -4.35
CA ALA A 195 15.69 12.37 -5.43
C ALA A 195 17.17 12.79 -5.56
N SER A 196 17.87 13.04 -4.45
CA SER A 196 19.28 13.44 -4.44
C SER A 196 20.26 12.28 -4.27
N GLY A 197 19.80 11.14 -3.69
CA GLY A 197 20.65 10.03 -3.28
C GLY A 197 21.42 10.29 -1.97
N GLU A 198 21.15 11.41 -1.30
CA GLU A 198 21.83 11.78 -0.06
C GLU A 198 21.36 10.88 1.11
N ARG A 199 22.33 10.48 1.95
CA ARG A 199 22.09 9.76 3.19
C ARG A 199 22.33 10.67 4.39
N SER A 200 21.35 10.69 5.29
CA SER A 200 21.39 11.52 6.51
C SER A 200 20.67 10.81 7.65
N ARG A 201 20.38 11.54 8.71
CA ARG A 201 19.46 11.11 9.78
C ARG A 201 18.27 12.05 9.85
N VAL A 202 17.14 11.49 10.20
CA VAL A 202 15.94 12.30 10.43
C VAL A 202 16.15 13.19 11.67
N GLU A 203 16.12 14.49 11.48
CA GLU A 203 16.21 15.50 12.54
C GLU A 203 14.81 16.05 12.82
N GLY A 204 14.19 15.61 13.94
CA GLY A 204 12.83 16.02 14.30
C GLY A 204 11.75 15.35 13.47
N ASP A 205 10.63 16.06 13.25
CA ASP A 205 9.51 15.58 12.46
C ASP A 205 9.73 15.89 10.97
N LEU A 206 9.28 15.01 10.09
CA LEU A 206 9.27 15.34 8.65
C LEU A 206 8.12 16.29 8.32
N THR A 207 8.43 17.33 7.56
CA THR A 207 7.50 18.36 7.06
C THR A 207 7.58 18.49 5.54
N PHE A 208 6.62 19.16 4.93
CA PHE A 208 6.42 19.20 3.48
C PHE A 208 6.47 20.63 2.94
N ASP A 209 7.66 21.18 2.83
CA ASP A 209 7.92 22.51 2.24
C ASP A 209 8.28 22.45 0.74
N GLY A 210 8.32 21.25 0.17
CA GLY A 210 8.61 20.91 -1.22
C GLY A 210 8.38 19.42 -1.46
N GLU A 211 8.95 18.86 -2.55
CA GLU A 211 8.95 17.41 -2.79
C GLU A 211 9.66 16.70 -1.65
N VAL A 212 9.03 15.68 -1.12
CA VAL A 212 9.61 14.73 -0.16
C VAL A 212 9.51 13.34 -0.76
N ASP A 213 10.65 12.66 -0.89
CA ASP A 213 10.74 11.27 -1.36
C ASP A 213 11.87 10.57 -0.60
N VAL A 214 11.56 10.07 0.59
CA VAL A 214 12.57 9.54 1.50
C VAL A 214 12.26 8.13 1.98
N VAL A 215 13.30 7.31 2.04
CA VAL A 215 13.28 6.00 2.71
C VAL A 215 13.91 6.18 4.10
N VAL A 216 13.16 5.83 5.13
CA VAL A 216 13.62 5.86 6.52
C VAL A 216 13.79 4.43 7.00
N THR A 217 15.04 4.04 7.29
CA THR A 217 15.38 2.68 7.66
C THR A 217 15.17 2.43 9.15
N ALA A 218 14.43 1.39 9.46
CA ALA A 218 14.19 0.84 10.80
C ALA A 218 13.82 1.89 11.89
N PRO A 219 12.84 2.79 11.65
CA PRO A 219 12.38 3.67 12.71
C PRO A 219 11.75 2.84 13.83
N LYS A 220 12.13 3.16 15.07
CA LYS A 220 11.84 2.32 16.26
C LYS A 220 10.45 2.56 16.84
N GLN A 221 9.84 3.69 16.53
CA GLN A 221 8.54 4.10 17.07
C GLN A 221 7.42 3.84 16.06
N PRO A 222 6.16 3.68 16.50
CA PRO A 222 5.03 3.84 15.61
C PRO A 222 5.06 5.19 14.93
N ILE A 223 4.61 5.24 13.68
CA ILE A 223 4.57 6.49 12.92
C ILE A 223 3.22 7.16 13.18
N THR A 224 3.26 8.45 13.46
CA THR A 224 2.05 9.26 13.64
C THR A 224 2.01 10.37 12.60
N VAL A 225 0.90 10.49 11.89
CA VAL A 225 0.62 11.63 11.03
C VAL A 225 -0.16 12.65 11.83
N VAL A 226 0.36 13.86 11.93
CA VAL A 226 -0.20 14.97 12.71
C VAL A 226 -0.54 16.11 11.77
N GLN A 227 -1.74 16.65 11.89
CA GLN A 227 -2.18 17.82 11.13
C GLN A 227 -2.26 19.05 12.04
N GLY A 228 -2.02 20.22 11.45
CA GLY A 228 -2.06 21.51 12.15
C GLY A 228 -0.68 22.12 12.36
N ARG A 229 -0.66 23.47 12.40
CA ARG A 229 0.54 24.25 12.73
C ARG A 229 0.66 24.38 14.24
N THR A 230 1.75 24.84 14.74
CA THR A 230 2.31 24.99 16.10
C THR A 230 1.32 24.96 17.31
N GLU A 231 0.16 25.58 17.21
CA GLU A 231 -0.93 25.50 18.21
C GLU A 231 -2.12 24.79 17.54
N GLY A 232 -2.68 23.75 18.19
CA GLY A 232 -3.79 22.96 17.64
C GLY A 232 -3.34 21.79 16.77
N ARG A 233 -2.22 21.15 17.11
CA ARG A 233 -1.79 19.89 16.47
C ARG A 233 -2.74 18.76 16.86
N THR A 234 -3.28 18.08 15.86
CA THR A 234 -4.15 16.91 16.04
C THR A 234 -3.51 15.70 15.37
N PRO A 235 -3.15 14.66 16.11
CA PRO A 235 -2.79 13.38 15.52
C PRO A 235 -4.01 12.81 14.79
N ILE A 236 -3.85 12.50 13.49
CA ILE A 236 -4.95 12.02 12.65
C ILE A 236 -4.84 10.55 12.28
N TYR A 237 -3.61 10.05 12.14
CA TYR A 237 -3.37 8.63 11.82
C TYR A 237 -2.20 8.08 12.63
N ARG A 238 -2.32 6.81 13.02
CA ARG A 238 -1.23 6.01 13.59
C ARG A 238 -0.99 4.81 12.70
N ILE A 239 0.29 4.58 12.38
CA ILE A 239 0.73 3.48 11.54
C ILE A 239 1.60 2.54 12.39
N GLU A 240 1.17 1.29 12.50
CA GLU A 240 1.93 0.20 13.12
C GLU A 240 2.39 -0.77 12.03
N ARG A 241 3.57 -1.34 12.19
CA ARG A 241 4.22 -2.18 11.19
C ARG A 241 4.71 -3.48 11.84
N GLU A 242 4.54 -4.58 11.14
CA GLU A 242 5.01 -5.91 11.52
C GLU A 242 5.86 -6.48 10.38
N ASN A 243 7.12 -6.79 10.65
CA ASN A 243 8.09 -7.30 9.68
C ASN A 243 8.27 -6.41 8.42
N LEU A 244 7.95 -5.14 8.54
CA LEU A 244 8.17 -4.09 7.56
C LEU A 244 9.05 -3.02 8.22
N PRO A 245 10.39 -3.24 8.25
CA PRO A 245 11.30 -2.40 9.03
C PRO A 245 11.36 -0.96 8.52
N ASP A 246 11.20 -0.75 7.22
CA ASP A 246 11.35 0.56 6.60
C ASP A 246 10.04 1.33 6.55
N ALA A 247 10.16 2.65 6.42
CA ALA A 247 9.08 3.54 6.07
C ALA A 247 9.47 4.40 4.86
N VAL A 248 8.54 4.58 3.92
CA VAL A 248 8.72 5.55 2.85
C VAL A 248 7.76 6.70 3.08
N VAL A 249 8.27 7.92 3.05
CA VAL A 249 7.45 9.14 3.13
C VAL A 249 7.59 9.88 1.82
N TRP A 250 6.44 10.10 1.15
CA TRP A 250 6.43 10.73 -0.15
C TRP A 250 5.27 11.73 -0.31
N ASN A 251 5.60 12.87 -0.90
CA ASN A 251 4.65 13.78 -1.53
C ASN A 251 5.35 14.48 -2.69
N PRO A 252 4.73 14.53 -3.89
CA PRO A 252 5.38 15.11 -5.09
C PRO A 252 5.53 16.61 -5.08
N ALA A 253 4.85 17.32 -4.19
CA ALA A 253 4.65 18.75 -4.25
C ALA A 253 4.11 19.24 -5.62
N GLU A 254 4.07 20.54 -5.86
CA GLU A 254 3.45 21.13 -7.05
C GLU A 254 4.21 20.78 -8.35
N GLN A 255 5.52 20.96 -8.33
CA GLN A 255 6.32 20.84 -9.55
C GLN A 255 6.32 19.43 -10.12
N LYS A 256 6.47 18.40 -9.28
CA LYS A 256 6.47 17.01 -9.73
C LYS A 256 5.07 16.53 -10.10
N THR A 257 4.04 17.02 -9.40
CA THR A 257 2.65 16.68 -9.71
C THR A 257 2.29 17.03 -11.15
N ALA A 258 2.73 18.16 -11.66
CA ALA A 258 2.51 18.56 -13.05
C ALA A 258 3.07 17.56 -14.10
N SER A 259 3.96 16.64 -13.71
CA SER A 259 4.45 15.56 -14.57
C SER A 259 3.69 14.25 -14.40
N LEU A 260 2.75 14.15 -13.47
CA LEU A 260 1.99 12.94 -13.17
C LEU A 260 0.60 13.01 -13.85
N ALA A 261 0.46 12.36 -15.00
CA ALA A 261 -0.78 12.40 -15.79
C ALA A 261 -2.02 11.84 -15.05
N ASP A 262 -1.81 11.06 -13.99
CA ASP A 262 -2.84 10.41 -13.19
C ASP A 262 -3.11 11.10 -11.84
N VAL A 263 -2.56 12.31 -11.64
CA VAL A 263 -2.80 13.17 -10.46
C VAL A 263 -3.18 14.58 -10.95
N PRO A 264 -4.33 15.15 -10.54
CA PRO A 264 -4.63 16.56 -10.86
C PRO A 264 -3.58 17.49 -10.30
N ASP A 265 -3.23 18.55 -11.03
CA ASP A 265 -2.16 19.50 -10.66
C ASP A 265 -2.34 20.13 -9.28
N ASP A 266 -3.58 20.29 -8.83
CA ASP A 266 -3.96 20.88 -7.55
C ASP A 266 -4.23 19.84 -6.43
N ALA A 267 -4.03 18.55 -6.70
CA ALA A 267 -4.37 17.49 -5.74
C ALA A 267 -3.25 17.15 -4.76
N TRP A 268 -1.99 17.51 -5.04
CA TRP A 268 -0.86 17.19 -4.17
C TRP A 268 -1.01 17.63 -2.70
N PRO A 269 -1.73 18.70 -2.37
CA PRO A 269 -1.92 19.04 -0.95
C PRO A 269 -2.83 18.08 -0.19
N ARG A 270 -3.58 17.21 -0.89
CA ARG A 270 -4.64 16.40 -0.30
C ARG A 270 -4.20 15.03 0.18
N PHE A 271 -2.94 14.66 0.02
CA PHE A 271 -2.42 13.37 0.47
C PHE A 271 -0.99 13.45 0.97
N VAL A 272 -0.63 12.46 1.75
CA VAL A 272 0.75 12.09 2.07
C VAL A 272 0.88 10.57 1.97
N CYS A 273 1.94 10.08 1.32
CA CYS A 273 2.26 8.67 1.40
C CYS A 273 3.10 8.41 2.65
N VAL A 274 2.64 7.45 3.45
CA VAL A 274 3.40 6.86 4.55
C VAL A 274 3.31 5.35 4.39
N GLU A 275 4.37 4.80 3.85
CA GLU A 275 4.40 3.40 3.40
C GLU A 275 5.12 2.54 4.43
N ALA A 276 4.59 1.36 4.67
CA ALA A 276 5.27 0.31 5.41
C ALA A 276 6.01 -0.59 4.41
N ALA A 277 7.31 -0.77 4.58
CA ALA A 277 8.15 -1.39 3.56
C ALA A 277 9.25 -2.31 4.13
N THR A 278 9.70 -3.25 3.30
CA THR A 278 10.93 -4.03 3.45
C THR A 278 11.64 -3.99 2.10
N ILE A 279 12.61 -3.09 1.96
CA ILE A 279 13.21 -2.71 0.69
C ILE A 279 14.72 -2.54 0.79
N LYS A 280 15.39 -2.50 -0.35
CA LYS A 280 16.85 -2.29 -0.44
C LYS A 280 17.64 -3.32 0.40
N ASP A 281 18.33 -2.88 1.45
CA ASP A 281 19.15 -3.75 2.30
C ASP A 281 18.31 -4.67 3.18
N ASP A 282 17.04 -4.32 3.42
CA ASP A 282 16.08 -5.10 4.18
C ASP A 282 15.21 -6.02 3.31
N ALA A 283 15.58 -6.23 2.02
CA ALA A 283 14.92 -7.20 1.15
C ALA A 283 14.89 -8.61 1.77
N VAL A 284 13.76 -9.30 1.64
CA VAL A 284 13.53 -10.60 2.28
C VAL A 284 13.95 -11.73 1.34
N THR A 285 14.69 -12.70 1.88
CA THR A 285 15.03 -13.94 1.17
C THR A 285 14.29 -15.12 1.83
N LEU A 286 13.57 -15.91 1.03
CA LEU A 286 12.88 -17.12 1.44
C LEU A 286 13.52 -18.34 0.77
N THR A 287 13.85 -19.35 1.56
CA THR A 287 14.20 -20.68 1.02
C THR A 287 12.96 -21.44 0.58
N PRO A 288 13.08 -22.51 -0.23
CA PRO A 288 11.95 -23.33 -0.65
C PRO A 288 11.03 -23.76 0.50
N GLY A 289 9.74 -23.55 0.33
CA GLY A 289 8.70 -23.89 1.31
C GLY A 289 8.54 -22.91 2.46
N GLN A 290 9.39 -21.89 2.58
CA GLN A 290 9.23 -20.83 3.58
C GLN A 290 8.20 -19.78 3.16
N ASP A 291 7.62 -19.16 4.17
CA ASP A 291 6.77 -17.98 4.04
C ASP A 291 7.12 -16.91 5.08
N THR A 292 6.68 -15.70 4.82
CA THR A 292 6.75 -14.58 5.77
C THR A 292 5.47 -13.76 5.68
N ALA A 293 5.08 -13.19 6.82
CA ALA A 293 3.96 -12.26 6.90
C ALA A 293 4.49 -10.85 7.17
N LEU A 294 4.01 -9.91 6.36
CA LEU A 294 4.35 -8.50 6.39
C LEU A 294 3.06 -7.73 6.70
N GLY A 295 3.01 -6.98 7.78
CA GLY A 295 1.80 -6.35 8.25
C GLY A 295 1.89 -4.83 8.42
N ALA A 296 0.79 -4.13 8.15
CA ALA A 296 0.61 -2.74 8.55
C ALA A 296 -0.84 -2.50 9.01
N THR A 297 -0.97 -1.66 10.03
CA THR A 297 -2.27 -1.19 10.54
C THR A 297 -2.29 0.32 10.48
N TYR A 298 -3.32 0.86 9.85
CA TYR A 298 -3.57 2.29 9.72
C TYR A 298 -4.80 2.63 10.56
N ALA A 299 -4.57 3.21 11.72
CA ALA A 299 -5.62 3.57 12.66
C ALA A 299 -5.94 5.07 12.53
N PRO A 300 -7.19 5.45 12.20
CA PRO A 300 -7.63 6.83 12.39
C PRO A 300 -7.61 7.14 13.89
N LEU A 301 -7.12 8.31 14.24
CA LEU A 301 -7.19 8.82 15.61
C LEU A 301 -8.38 9.76 15.68
N ALA A 302 -9.15 9.64 16.75
CA ALA A 302 -10.34 10.47 16.94
C ALA A 302 -9.95 11.96 17.03
N ASP A 303 -10.80 12.82 16.44
CA ASP A 303 -10.74 14.27 16.59
C ASP A 303 -10.99 14.70 18.04
#